data_df66c2f95e0154950b6e6838f4922356
#
_entry.id   df66c2f95e0154950b6e6838f4922356
#
_cell.length_a   1.000
_cell.length_b   1.000
_cell.length_c   1.000
_cell.angle_alpha   90.00
_cell.angle_beta   90.00
_cell.angle_gamma   90.00
#
_symmetry.space_group_name_H-M   'P 1'
#
loop_
_entity.id
_entity.type
_entity.pdbx_description
1 polymer ?
#
loop_
_entity_poly.entity_id
_entity_poly.type
_entity_poly.pdbx_seq_one_letter_code
_entity_poly.pdbx_strand_id
1 'polypeptide(L)'
;MKIGIGENFTKLSQKKGISLIVLIITIIVIIILAAAVILTITKNNPVDSAKEATFKEDVKAFQDDLALTVAKEYTDKQGQRDQKISTSDYDKIKEYIPSFTKKYEDKFIIQDDQLVGTDSLSEKEKMWANYLNI
;
A
#
# COMPACT_ATOMS: atom_id res chain seq x y z
N MET A 1 -4.58 68.17 -25.57
CA MET A 1 -4.72 66.87 -26.17
C MET A 1 -3.65 65.88 -25.76
N LYS A 2 -2.47 66.33 -25.52
CA LYS A 2 -1.37 65.47 -25.12
C LYS A 2 -1.61 64.87 -23.75
N ILE A 3 -2.35 65.51 -22.88
CA ILE A 3 -2.64 65.08 -21.49
C ILE A 3 -3.45 63.80 -21.46
N GLY A 4 -4.47 63.67 -22.30
CA GLY A 4 -5.33 62.50 -22.30
C GLY A 4 -4.63 61.23 -22.74
N ILE A 5 -3.69 61.31 -23.69
CA ILE A 5 -2.91 60.18 -24.17
C ILE A 5 -1.95 59.67 -23.08
N GLY A 6 -1.29 60.60 -22.38
CA GLY A 6 -0.38 60.26 -21.29
C GLY A 6 -1.08 59.57 -20.11
N GLU A 7 -2.26 60.06 -19.74
CA GLU A 7 -3.05 59.46 -18.66
C GLU A 7 -3.48 58.05 -19.00
N ASN A 8 -3.95 57.81 -20.20
CA ASN A 8 -4.37 56.47 -20.61
C ASN A 8 -3.21 55.49 -20.63
N PHE A 9 -2.06 55.92 -21.11
CA PHE A 9 -0.86 55.08 -21.14
C PHE A 9 -0.39 54.70 -19.73
N THR A 10 -0.39 55.66 -18.82
CA THR A 10 -0.01 55.41 -17.43
C THR A 10 -0.97 54.42 -16.74
N LYS A 11 -2.26 54.57 -16.97
CA LYS A 11 -3.28 53.63 -16.41
C LYS A 11 -3.07 52.21 -16.94
N LEU A 12 -2.79 52.06 -18.23
CA LEU A 12 -2.50 50.76 -18.83
C LEU A 12 -1.24 50.12 -18.25
N SER A 13 -0.18 50.89 -18.03
CA SER A 13 1.05 50.41 -17.39
C SER A 13 0.81 49.95 -15.97
N GLN A 14 0.02 50.67 -15.19
CA GLN A 14 -0.31 50.30 -13.83
C GLN A 14 -1.11 48.99 -13.78
N LYS A 15 -2.09 48.85 -14.67
CA LYS A 15 -2.86 47.61 -14.76
C LYS A 15 -1.98 46.42 -15.13
N LYS A 16 -1.05 46.57 -16.08
CA LYS A 16 -0.07 45.55 -16.43
C LYS A 16 0.84 45.20 -15.27
N GLY A 17 1.30 46.19 -14.50
CA GLY A 17 2.13 45.96 -13.32
C GLY A 17 1.41 45.18 -12.24
N ILE A 18 0.14 45.51 -11.93
CA ILE A 18 -0.67 44.80 -10.97
C ILE A 18 -0.92 43.37 -11.46
N SER A 19 -1.23 43.17 -12.70
CA SER A 19 -1.45 41.85 -13.30
C SER A 19 -0.21 40.96 -13.21
N LEU A 20 0.98 41.51 -13.46
CA LEU A 20 2.24 40.79 -13.33
C LEU A 20 2.51 40.36 -11.89
N ILE A 21 2.28 41.24 -10.92
CA ILE A 21 2.45 40.94 -9.51
C ILE A 21 1.50 39.82 -9.09
N VAL A 22 0.24 39.90 -9.48
CA VAL A 22 -0.75 38.87 -9.18
C VAL A 22 -0.36 37.55 -9.82
N LEU A 23 0.10 37.55 -11.06
CA LEU A 23 0.56 36.37 -11.76
C LEU A 23 1.74 35.69 -11.02
N ILE A 24 2.74 36.51 -10.64
CA ILE A 24 3.92 36.01 -9.92
C ILE A 24 3.51 35.41 -8.56
N ILE A 25 2.67 36.11 -7.81
CA ILE A 25 2.18 35.61 -6.51
C ILE A 25 1.41 34.31 -6.69
N THR A 26 0.56 34.21 -7.70
CA THR A 26 -0.21 33.02 -7.99
C THR A 26 0.70 31.84 -8.30
N ILE A 27 1.73 32.03 -9.12
CA ILE A 27 2.71 30.98 -9.45
C ILE A 27 3.45 30.52 -8.19
N ILE A 28 3.90 31.45 -7.36
CA ILE A 28 4.61 31.12 -6.12
C ILE A 28 3.71 30.30 -5.19
N VAL A 29 2.47 30.70 -5.03
CA VAL A 29 1.50 29.97 -4.19
C VAL A 29 1.27 28.56 -4.72
N ILE A 30 1.10 28.41 -6.03
CA ILE A 30 0.91 27.10 -6.66
C ILE A 30 2.13 26.21 -6.42
N ILE A 31 3.34 26.73 -6.55
CA ILE A 31 4.58 25.97 -6.31
C ILE A 31 4.66 25.51 -4.85
N ILE A 32 4.35 26.39 -3.91
CA ILE A 32 4.37 26.08 -2.49
C ILE A 32 3.34 24.98 -2.16
N LEU A 33 2.12 25.09 -2.70
CA LEU A 33 1.08 24.09 -2.49
C LEU A 33 1.45 22.75 -3.12
N ALA A 34 2.01 22.76 -4.32
CA ALA A 34 2.47 21.55 -4.99
C ALA A 34 3.57 20.86 -4.19
N ALA A 35 4.54 21.62 -3.68
CA ALA A 35 5.60 21.07 -2.82
C ALA A 35 5.05 20.45 -1.56
N ALA A 36 4.07 21.10 -0.90
CA ALA A 36 3.43 20.57 0.29
C ALA A 36 2.70 19.25 0.00
N VAL A 37 2.00 19.16 -1.12
CA VAL A 37 1.30 17.93 -1.52
C VAL A 37 2.31 16.79 -1.77
N ILE A 38 3.41 17.08 -2.48
CA ILE A 38 4.45 16.07 -2.75
C ILE A 38 5.06 15.56 -1.46
N LEU A 39 5.38 16.45 -0.52
CA LEU A 39 5.90 16.05 0.79
C LEU A 39 4.93 15.18 1.57
N THR A 40 3.65 15.51 1.53
CA THR A 40 2.61 14.74 2.20
C THR A 40 2.49 13.34 1.61
N ILE A 41 2.51 13.22 0.29
CA ILE A 41 2.46 11.93 -0.40
C ILE A 41 3.71 11.11 -0.06
N THR A 42 4.89 11.73 -0.05
CA THR A 42 6.15 11.05 0.26
C THR A 42 6.17 10.53 1.70
N LYS A 43 5.66 11.30 2.67
CA LYS A 43 5.64 10.89 4.08
C LYS A 43 4.61 9.82 4.38
N ASN A 44 3.42 9.94 3.84
CA ASN A 44 2.29 9.04 4.14
C ASN A 44 2.10 7.95 3.10
N ASN A 45 2.76 8.04 1.98
CA ASN A 45 2.72 7.14 0.82
C ASN A 45 1.45 6.28 0.73
N PRO A 46 0.34 6.80 0.16
CA PRO A 46 -0.92 6.06 0.12
C PRO A 46 -0.83 4.73 -0.64
N VAL A 47 0.11 4.61 -1.59
CA VAL A 47 0.36 3.37 -2.31
C VAL A 47 0.92 2.30 -1.38
N ASP A 48 1.88 2.63 -0.53
CA ASP A 48 2.43 1.70 0.45
C ASP A 48 1.39 1.29 1.49
N SER A 49 0.55 2.23 1.94
CA SER A 49 -0.54 1.93 2.85
C SER A 49 -1.57 0.99 2.23
N ALA A 50 -1.89 1.17 0.94
CA ALA A 50 -2.78 0.28 0.22
C ALA A 50 -2.17 -1.10 0.05
N LYS A 51 -0.89 -1.20 -0.26
CA LYS A 51 -0.17 -2.48 -0.35
C LYS A 51 -0.12 -3.20 0.99
N GLU A 52 0.12 -2.47 2.06
CA GLU A 52 0.09 -3.02 3.41
C GLU A 52 -1.28 -3.58 3.76
N ALA A 53 -2.35 -2.84 3.49
CA ALA A 53 -3.71 -3.29 3.74
C ALA A 53 -4.05 -4.54 2.94
N THR A 54 -3.70 -4.58 1.65
CA THR A 54 -3.91 -5.73 0.79
C THR A 54 -3.11 -6.95 1.29
N PHE A 55 -1.86 -6.75 1.64
CA PHE A 55 -1.01 -7.81 2.17
C PHE A 55 -1.60 -8.41 3.46
N LYS A 56 -1.97 -7.55 4.41
CA LYS A 56 -2.55 -7.99 5.68
C LYS A 56 -3.86 -8.73 5.48
N GLU A 57 -4.71 -8.23 4.59
CA GLU A 57 -5.98 -8.86 4.27
C GLU A 57 -5.79 -10.23 3.63
N ASP A 58 -4.90 -10.33 2.64
CA ASP A 58 -4.59 -11.59 1.96
C ASP A 58 -4.02 -12.62 2.93
N VAL A 59 -3.04 -12.23 3.72
CA VAL A 59 -2.37 -13.12 4.67
C VAL A 59 -3.32 -13.58 5.77
N LYS A 60 -4.19 -12.69 6.24
CA LYS A 60 -5.21 -13.07 7.22
C LYS A 60 -6.18 -14.09 6.64
N ALA A 61 -6.58 -13.93 5.38
CA ALA A 61 -7.41 -14.90 4.69
C ALA A 61 -6.71 -16.26 4.60
N PHE A 62 -5.41 -16.29 4.33
CA PHE A 62 -4.63 -17.52 4.30
C PHE A 62 -4.58 -18.19 5.69
N GLN A 63 -4.37 -17.40 6.73
CA GLN A 63 -4.36 -17.92 8.11
C GLN A 63 -5.72 -18.49 8.49
N ASP A 64 -6.80 -17.81 8.14
CA ASP A 64 -8.15 -18.27 8.44
C ASP A 64 -8.49 -19.55 7.67
N ASP A 65 -8.14 -19.64 6.41
CA ASP A 65 -8.34 -20.85 5.60
C ASP A 65 -7.54 -22.03 6.14
N LEU A 66 -6.30 -21.78 6.53
CA LEU A 66 -5.47 -22.83 7.12
C LEU A 66 -6.04 -23.32 8.45
N ALA A 67 -6.51 -22.40 9.28
CA ALA A 67 -7.14 -22.75 10.56
C ALA A 67 -8.39 -23.60 10.35
N LEU A 68 -9.20 -23.27 9.35
CA LEU A 68 -10.38 -24.05 8.98
C LEU A 68 -9.98 -25.46 8.50
N THR A 69 -8.95 -25.57 7.67
CA THR A 69 -8.45 -26.84 7.17
C THR A 69 -7.93 -27.72 8.31
N VAL A 70 -7.16 -27.14 9.21
CA VAL A 70 -6.65 -27.85 10.39
C VAL A 70 -7.81 -28.32 11.27
N ALA A 71 -8.79 -27.47 11.54
CA ALA A 71 -9.96 -27.83 12.33
C ALA A 71 -10.76 -28.96 11.68
N LYS A 72 -10.90 -28.91 10.34
CA LYS A 72 -11.57 -29.96 9.58
C LYS A 72 -10.84 -31.31 9.70
N GLU A 73 -9.51 -31.29 9.61
CA GLU A 73 -8.69 -32.50 9.79
C GLU A 73 -8.85 -33.07 11.18
N TYR A 74 -8.88 -32.25 12.22
CA TYR A 74 -9.14 -32.70 13.59
C TYR A 74 -10.51 -33.36 13.72
N THR A 75 -11.51 -32.78 13.08
CA THR A 75 -12.86 -33.33 13.09
C THR A 75 -12.94 -34.67 12.34
N ASP A 76 -12.38 -34.73 11.14
CA ASP A 76 -12.39 -35.92 10.28
C ASP A 76 -11.64 -37.09 10.92
N LYS A 77 -10.57 -36.81 11.65
CA LYS A 77 -9.72 -37.82 12.31
C LYS A 77 -10.05 -37.99 13.80
N GLN A 78 -11.17 -37.44 14.25
CA GLN A 78 -11.64 -37.53 15.63
C GLN A 78 -10.59 -37.08 16.67
N GLY A 79 -9.86 -36.03 16.35
CA GLY A 79 -8.83 -35.50 17.23
C GLY A 79 -7.48 -36.21 17.16
N GLN A 80 -7.37 -37.25 16.36
CA GLN A 80 -6.14 -38.05 16.24
C GLN A 80 -5.47 -37.73 14.90
N ARG A 81 -4.56 -36.76 14.90
CA ARG A 81 -3.73 -36.43 13.74
C ARG A 81 -2.33 -36.97 13.99
N ASP A 82 -1.84 -37.75 13.03
CA ASP A 82 -0.50 -38.34 13.12
C ASP A 82 0.59 -37.32 12.91
N GLN A 83 0.35 -36.32 12.04
CA GLN A 83 1.34 -35.33 11.69
C GLN A 83 0.68 -33.96 11.46
N LYS A 84 1.43 -32.90 11.77
CA LYS A 84 1.06 -31.55 11.43
C LYS A 84 1.36 -31.28 9.96
N ILE A 85 0.63 -30.34 9.37
CA ILE A 85 0.82 -29.95 7.98
C ILE A 85 2.10 -29.14 7.87
N SER A 86 3.02 -29.58 7.00
CA SER A 86 4.23 -28.83 6.65
C SER A 86 4.51 -29.05 5.17
N THR A 87 4.52 -27.98 4.39
CA THR A 87 4.82 -28.04 2.96
C THR A 87 5.28 -26.70 2.44
N SER A 88 6.20 -26.74 1.47
CA SER A 88 6.65 -25.56 0.73
C SER A 88 6.18 -25.58 -0.72
N ASP A 89 5.47 -26.63 -1.14
CA ASP A 89 4.97 -26.76 -2.51
C ASP A 89 3.68 -25.94 -2.68
N TYR A 90 3.68 -25.05 -3.69
CA TYR A 90 2.55 -24.19 -3.99
C TYR A 90 1.24 -24.97 -4.18
N ASP A 91 1.28 -26.05 -4.95
CA ASP A 91 0.06 -26.83 -5.22
C ASP A 91 -0.53 -27.45 -3.96
N LYS A 92 0.32 -27.94 -3.08
CA LYS A 92 -0.12 -28.48 -1.78
C LYS A 92 -0.61 -27.39 -0.84
N ILE A 93 0.07 -26.25 -0.81
CA ILE A 93 -0.38 -25.10 -0.03
C ILE A 93 -1.76 -24.66 -0.50
N LYS A 94 -2.00 -24.61 -1.80
CA LYS A 94 -3.30 -24.24 -2.36
C LYS A 94 -4.41 -25.23 -2.00
N GLU A 95 -4.10 -26.50 -1.84
CA GLU A 95 -5.08 -27.48 -1.35
C GLU A 95 -5.52 -27.17 0.08
N TYR A 96 -4.57 -26.81 0.95
CA TYR A 96 -4.86 -26.49 2.35
C TYR A 96 -5.39 -25.07 2.53
N ILE A 97 -4.97 -24.16 1.68
CA ILE A 97 -5.37 -22.75 1.71
C ILE A 97 -5.94 -22.39 0.32
N PRO A 98 -7.25 -22.58 0.07
CA PRO A 98 -7.83 -22.30 -1.25
C PRO A 98 -7.68 -20.86 -1.71
N SER A 99 -7.60 -19.90 -0.81
CA SER A 99 -7.40 -18.50 -1.12
C SER A 99 -5.96 -18.14 -1.50
N PHE A 100 -5.02 -19.06 -1.31
CA PHE A 100 -3.61 -18.82 -1.61
C PHE A 100 -3.40 -18.57 -3.10
N THR A 101 -2.67 -17.50 -3.45
CA THR A 101 -2.44 -17.09 -4.82
C THR A 101 -0.98 -17.24 -5.22
N LYS A 102 -0.74 -17.37 -6.52
CA LYS A 102 0.59 -17.53 -7.07
C LYS A 102 1.51 -16.33 -6.78
N LYS A 103 0.94 -15.17 -6.52
CA LYS A 103 1.67 -13.97 -6.10
C LYS A 103 2.54 -14.21 -4.86
N TYR A 104 2.11 -15.11 -3.98
CA TYR A 104 2.78 -15.41 -2.72
C TYR A 104 3.49 -16.77 -2.70
N GLU A 105 3.64 -17.43 -3.85
CA GLU A 105 4.12 -18.82 -3.90
C GLU A 105 5.47 -19.03 -3.21
N ASP A 106 6.40 -18.05 -3.32
CA ASP A 106 7.72 -18.13 -2.69
C ASP A 106 7.79 -17.40 -1.36
N LYS A 107 6.73 -16.74 -0.96
CA LYS A 107 6.73 -15.84 0.21
C LYS A 107 6.25 -16.50 1.48
N PHE A 108 5.43 -17.54 1.37
CA PHE A 108 4.86 -18.24 2.51
C PHE A 108 4.91 -19.74 2.32
N ILE A 109 5.12 -20.43 3.43
CA ILE A 109 5.03 -21.90 3.51
C ILE A 109 4.15 -22.27 4.70
N ILE A 110 3.71 -23.51 4.75
CA ILE A 110 3.03 -24.07 5.91
C ILE A 110 4.05 -24.88 6.70
N GLN A 111 4.17 -24.59 8.00
CA GLN A 111 5.05 -25.31 8.90
C GLN A 111 4.33 -25.56 10.22
N ASP A 112 4.19 -26.82 10.60
CA ASP A 112 3.54 -27.23 11.84
C ASP A 112 2.14 -26.64 12.02
N ASP A 113 1.31 -26.72 10.98
CA ASP A 113 -0.06 -26.18 10.92
C ASP A 113 -0.14 -24.66 10.93
N GLN A 114 0.97 -23.98 10.75
CA GLN A 114 1.01 -22.52 10.77
C GLN A 114 1.56 -21.96 9.46
N LEU A 115 1.05 -20.80 9.06
CA LEU A 115 1.59 -20.06 7.94
C LEU A 115 2.86 -19.32 8.38
N VAL A 116 3.95 -19.53 7.66
CA VAL A 116 5.26 -18.95 8.00
C VAL A 116 5.80 -18.19 6.79
N GLY A 117 6.34 -16.99 7.04
CA GLY A 117 7.00 -16.21 6.01
C GLY A 117 8.39 -16.73 5.67
N THR A 118 8.77 -16.63 4.40
CA THR A 118 10.09 -17.04 3.92
C THR A 118 11.03 -15.83 3.78
N ASP A 119 12.30 -16.12 3.48
CA ASP A 119 13.30 -15.07 3.21
C ASP A 119 13.02 -14.30 1.91
N SER A 120 12.09 -14.76 1.08
CA SER A 120 11.67 -14.07 -0.13
C SER A 120 10.78 -12.85 0.13
N LEU A 121 10.30 -12.68 1.36
CA LEU A 121 9.57 -11.47 1.76
C LEU A 121 10.48 -10.26 1.74
N SER A 122 9.98 -9.13 1.22
CA SER A 122 10.69 -7.86 1.33
C SER A 122 10.76 -7.40 2.80
N GLU A 123 11.63 -6.44 3.10
CA GLU A 123 11.75 -5.90 4.47
C GLU A 123 10.42 -5.32 4.98
N LYS A 124 9.68 -4.65 4.12
CA LYS A 124 8.34 -4.13 4.46
C LYS A 124 7.36 -5.26 4.73
N GLU A 125 7.36 -6.28 3.87
CA GLU A 125 6.49 -7.44 4.02
C GLU A 125 6.80 -8.22 5.31
N LYS A 126 8.07 -8.35 5.67
CA LYS A 126 8.48 -8.98 6.94
C LYS A 126 7.93 -8.20 8.13
N MET A 127 7.99 -6.88 8.05
CA MET A 127 7.46 -6.01 9.11
C MET A 127 5.94 -6.15 9.22
N TRP A 128 5.24 -6.17 8.10
CA TRP A 128 3.79 -6.37 8.08
C TRP A 128 3.39 -7.76 8.59
N ALA A 129 4.12 -8.78 8.19
CA ALA A 129 3.89 -10.16 8.65
C ALA A 129 4.07 -10.28 10.16
N ASN A 130 5.01 -9.54 10.74
CA ASN A 130 5.27 -9.54 12.16
C ASN A 130 4.04 -9.06 12.96
N TYR A 131 3.27 -8.10 12.44
CA TYR A 131 2.01 -7.68 13.07
C TYR A 131 0.97 -8.78 13.10
N LEU A 132 1.08 -9.77 12.23
CA LEU A 132 0.16 -10.91 12.13
C LEU A 132 0.71 -12.16 12.83
N ASN A 133 1.79 -12.03 13.57
CA ASN A 133 2.44 -13.13 14.32
C ASN A 133 2.94 -14.27 13.42
N ILE A 134 3.49 -13.90 12.26
CA ILE A 134 4.04 -14.85 11.29
C ILE A 134 5.56 -14.95 11.36
#